data_64dd7c9642dfa8528c8d5b204b5280c8
#
_entry.id   64dd7c9642dfa8528c8d5b204b5280c8
#
_cell.length_a   1.000
_cell.length_b   1.000
_cell.length_c   1.000
_cell.angle_alpha   90.00
_cell.angle_beta   90.00
_cell.angle_gamma   90.00
#
_symmetry.space_group_name_H-M   'P 1'
#
loop_
_entity.id
_entity.type
_entity.pdbx_description
1 polymer ?
#
loop_
_entity_poly.entity_id
_entity_poly.type
_entity_poly.pdbx_seq_one_letter_code
_entity_poly.pdbx_strand_id
1 'polypeptide(L)'
;MFDKTQLTILTQELDSNRIKTREKGNINLSYIEGFDVIDTANKVFGFGNWSYSISKLDQVSQEVNQNQNNVVCYKAVVQIQIHNSDHSQTVNRQDVGFGTGVAKTLADAHEGSAKEAVTDAIKRCFRSFGN
;
A
#
# COMPACT_ATOMS: atom_id res chain seq x y z
N MET A 1 16.78 -3.41 15.65
CA MET A 1 15.91 -2.23 15.68
C MET A 1 14.50 -2.58 16.14
N PHE A 2 13.88 -3.59 15.54
CA PHE A 2 12.58 -4.06 16.00
C PHE A 2 12.72 -5.02 17.14
N ASP A 3 11.84 -4.93 18.13
CA ASP A 3 11.81 -5.92 19.20
C ASP A 3 11.14 -7.22 18.69
N LYS A 4 11.22 -8.25 19.52
CA LYS A 4 10.73 -9.58 19.15
C LYS A 4 9.21 -9.59 18.90
N THR A 5 8.47 -8.81 19.67
CA THR A 5 7.02 -8.72 19.54
C THR A 5 6.64 -8.07 18.21
N GLN A 6 7.33 -7.00 17.84
CA GLN A 6 7.09 -6.33 16.56
C GLN A 6 7.35 -7.25 15.38
N LEU A 7 8.44 -8.00 15.41
CA LEU A 7 8.76 -8.94 14.33
C LEU A 7 7.70 -10.04 14.21
N THR A 8 7.23 -10.55 15.32
CA THR A 8 6.19 -11.57 15.32
C THR A 8 4.89 -11.04 14.69
N ILE A 9 4.47 -9.84 15.07
CA ILE A 9 3.26 -9.23 14.53
C ILE A 9 3.41 -8.97 13.04
N LEU A 10 4.56 -8.44 12.61
CA LEU A 10 4.81 -8.16 11.20
C LEU A 10 4.68 -9.41 10.32
N THR A 11 5.25 -10.53 10.76
CA THR A 11 5.24 -11.74 9.94
C THR A 11 3.89 -12.44 9.91
N GLN A 12 3.14 -12.40 11.00
CA GLN A 12 1.90 -13.15 11.12
C GLN A 12 0.67 -12.35 10.74
N GLU A 13 0.55 -11.14 11.27
CA GLU A 13 -0.69 -10.38 11.14
C GLU A 13 -0.89 -9.80 9.75
N LEU A 14 0.17 -9.33 9.10
CA LEU A 14 0.04 -8.79 7.74
C LEU A 14 -0.45 -9.84 6.77
N ASP A 15 0.09 -11.05 6.84
CA ASP A 15 -0.35 -12.14 5.97
C ASP A 15 -1.78 -12.53 6.22
N SER A 16 -2.16 -12.65 7.48
CA SER A 16 -3.52 -13.01 7.87
C SER A 16 -4.54 -11.98 7.38
N ASN A 17 -4.24 -10.71 7.56
CA ASN A 17 -5.13 -9.63 7.13
C ASN A 17 -5.27 -9.57 5.61
N ARG A 18 -4.20 -9.82 4.87
CA ARG A 18 -4.27 -9.88 3.42
C ARG A 18 -5.18 -10.98 2.92
N ILE A 19 -5.08 -12.16 3.51
CA ILE A 19 -5.92 -13.29 3.14
C ILE A 19 -7.39 -12.95 3.36
N LYS A 20 -7.72 -12.42 4.52
CA LYS A 20 -9.09 -12.02 4.84
C LYS A 20 -9.63 -10.98 3.88
N THR A 21 -8.82 -9.99 3.52
CA THR A 21 -9.23 -8.94 2.62
C THR A 21 -9.55 -9.48 1.23
N ARG A 22 -8.76 -10.40 0.73
CA ARG A 22 -8.98 -11.03 -0.57
C ARG A 22 -10.27 -11.85 -0.63
N GLU A 23 -10.66 -12.45 0.48
CA GLU A 23 -11.84 -13.30 0.54
C GLU A 23 -13.14 -12.50 0.60
N LYS A 24 -13.11 -11.24 0.93
CA LYS A 24 -14.31 -10.41 1.10
C LYS A 24 -14.92 -9.90 -0.19
N GLY A 25 -14.32 -10.21 -1.32
CA GLY A 25 -14.81 -9.75 -2.61
C GLY A 25 -13.89 -8.69 -3.22
N ASN A 26 -14.30 -8.17 -4.37
CA ASN A 26 -13.42 -7.32 -5.17
C ASN A 26 -13.79 -5.84 -5.20
N ILE A 27 -14.92 -5.44 -4.62
CA ILE A 27 -15.34 -4.04 -4.61
C ILE A 27 -14.52 -3.30 -3.56
N ASN A 28 -13.83 -2.25 -3.99
CA ASN A 28 -12.98 -1.43 -3.11
C ASN A 28 -11.87 -2.22 -2.40
N LEU A 29 -11.42 -3.32 -3.02
CA LEU A 29 -10.39 -4.17 -2.45
C LEU A 29 -9.12 -3.38 -2.14
N SER A 30 -8.69 -2.52 -3.06
CA SER A 30 -7.49 -1.71 -2.87
C SER A 30 -7.60 -0.77 -1.67
N TYR A 31 -8.78 -0.18 -1.48
CA TYR A 31 -9.04 0.69 -0.34
C TYR A 31 -8.95 -0.08 0.98
N ILE A 32 -9.59 -1.25 1.03
CA ILE A 32 -9.58 -2.10 2.23
C ILE A 32 -8.16 -2.55 2.56
N GLU A 33 -7.42 -2.99 1.55
CA GLU A 33 -6.02 -3.40 1.74
C GLU A 33 -5.14 -2.26 2.22
N GLY A 34 -5.29 -1.06 1.64
CA GLY A 34 -4.52 0.11 2.04
C GLY A 34 -4.80 0.52 3.48
N PHE A 35 -6.06 0.54 3.85
CA PHE A 35 -6.46 0.84 5.23
C PHE A 35 -5.88 -0.18 6.20
N ASP A 36 -5.93 -1.46 5.85
CA ASP A 36 -5.42 -2.53 6.67
C ASP A 36 -3.91 -2.42 6.90
N VAL A 37 -3.16 -2.13 5.86
CA VAL A 37 -1.70 -1.98 5.96
C VAL A 37 -1.33 -0.81 6.88
N ILE A 38 -1.99 0.33 6.71
CA ILE A 38 -1.73 1.51 7.54
C ILE A 38 -2.12 1.24 9.00
N ASP A 39 -3.27 0.63 9.21
CA ASP A 39 -3.74 0.29 10.56
C ASP A 39 -2.77 -0.65 11.25
N THR A 40 -2.30 -1.67 10.56
CA THR A 40 -1.32 -2.61 11.08
C THR A 40 -0.01 -1.91 11.42
N ALA A 41 0.47 -1.02 10.54
CA ALA A 41 1.69 -0.26 10.81
C ALA A 41 1.56 0.59 12.07
N ASN A 42 0.41 1.23 12.25
CA ASN A 42 0.14 2.03 13.45
C ASN A 42 0.15 1.17 14.71
N LYS A 43 -0.39 -0.04 14.63
CA LYS A 43 -0.41 -0.97 15.78
C LYS A 43 0.98 -1.48 16.13
N VAL A 44 1.78 -1.78 15.11
CA VAL A 44 3.11 -2.36 15.31
C VAL A 44 4.12 -1.31 15.75
N PHE A 45 4.16 -0.17 15.08
CA PHE A 45 5.20 0.83 15.30
C PHE A 45 4.77 2.02 16.15
N GLY A 46 3.47 2.30 16.21
CA GLY A 46 2.94 3.51 16.83
C GLY A 46 2.82 4.64 15.83
N PHE A 47 1.90 5.56 16.08
CA PHE A 47 1.56 6.62 15.13
C PHE A 47 2.74 7.57 14.84
N GLY A 48 3.61 7.77 15.81
CA GLY A 48 4.73 8.70 15.67
C GLY A 48 6.04 8.06 15.23
N ASN A 49 6.06 6.75 15.01
CA ASN A 49 7.29 6.02 14.77
C ASN A 49 7.43 5.50 13.34
N TRP A 50 6.54 5.88 12.47
CA TRP A 50 6.68 5.57 11.05
C TRP A 50 6.06 6.67 10.21
N SER A 51 6.51 6.75 8.98
CA SER A 51 5.95 7.68 8.01
C SER A 51 6.17 7.14 6.60
N TYR A 52 5.45 7.69 5.66
CA TYR A 52 5.71 7.41 4.25
C TYR A 52 5.66 8.68 3.43
N SER A 53 6.32 8.65 2.29
CA SER A 53 6.25 9.73 1.33
C SER A 53 6.11 9.15 -0.07
N ILE A 54 5.44 9.89 -0.94
CA ILE A 54 5.25 9.50 -2.33
C ILE A 54 6.22 10.35 -3.16
N SER A 55 7.27 9.71 -3.69
CA SER A 55 8.27 10.44 -4.47
C SER A 55 7.86 10.56 -5.93
N LYS A 56 7.06 9.62 -6.44
CA LYS A 56 6.52 9.67 -7.80
C LYS A 56 5.13 9.06 -7.84
N LEU A 57 4.28 9.63 -8.69
CA LEU A 57 2.96 9.08 -8.98
C LEU A 57 2.68 9.44 -10.42
N ASP A 58 2.89 8.50 -11.33
CA ASP A 58 2.83 8.73 -12.76
C ASP A 58 1.76 7.90 -13.42
N GLN A 59 1.05 8.50 -14.37
CA GLN A 59 0.14 7.77 -15.22
C GLN A 59 0.95 6.99 -16.25
N VAL A 60 0.71 5.68 -16.32
CA VAL A 60 1.42 4.79 -17.24
C VAL A 60 0.64 4.63 -18.55
N SER A 61 -0.68 4.46 -18.43
CA SER A 61 -1.52 4.23 -19.61
C SER A 61 -2.96 4.64 -19.34
N GLN A 62 -3.69 4.85 -20.44
CA GLN A 62 -5.11 5.14 -20.41
C GLN A 62 -5.73 4.64 -21.70
N GLU A 63 -6.79 3.86 -21.60
CA GLU A 63 -7.48 3.33 -22.76
C GLU A 63 -8.94 3.06 -22.42
N VAL A 64 -9.72 2.72 -23.45
CA VAL A 64 -11.12 2.33 -23.30
C VAL A 64 -11.23 0.87 -23.72
N ASN A 65 -11.83 0.03 -22.88
CA ASN A 65 -11.95 -1.38 -23.18
C ASN A 65 -13.21 -1.69 -24.01
N GLN A 66 -13.43 -2.97 -24.27
CA GLN A 66 -14.55 -3.42 -25.11
C GLN A 66 -15.92 -3.07 -24.51
N ASN A 67 -15.98 -2.94 -23.18
CA ASN A 67 -17.23 -2.62 -22.47
C ASN A 67 -17.45 -1.12 -22.32
N GLN A 68 -16.67 -0.30 -23.02
CA GLN A 68 -16.73 1.16 -22.97
C GLN A 68 -16.38 1.73 -21.60
N ASN A 69 -15.57 1.02 -20.83
CA ASN A 69 -15.04 1.50 -19.56
C ASN A 69 -13.64 2.07 -19.77
N ASN A 70 -13.32 3.10 -19.02
CA ASN A 70 -11.98 3.66 -18.99
C ASN A 70 -11.07 2.76 -18.16
N VAL A 71 -9.88 2.46 -18.70
CA VAL A 71 -8.87 1.67 -18.02
C VAL A 71 -7.63 2.53 -17.87
N VAL A 72 -7.25 2.81 -16.62
CA VAL A 72 -6.13 3.71 -16.33
C VAL A 72 -5.16 2.96 -15.42
N CYS A 73 -3.87 3.08 -15.70
CA CYS A 73 -2.82 2.49 -14.89
C CYS A 73 -1.90 3.59 -14.35
N TYR A 74 -1.59 3.51 -13.06
CA TYR A 74 -0.62 4.39 -12.41
C TYR A 74 0.52 3.59 -11.82
N LYS A 75 1.66 4.26 -11.71
CA LYS A 75 2.85 3.76 -11.03
C LYS A 75 3.17 4.73 -9.91
N ALA A 76 3.42 4.20 -8.73
CA ALA A 76 3.81 4.98 -7.56
C ALA A 76 5.18 4.51 -7.06
N VAL A 77 5.99 5.45 -6.61
CA VAL A 77 7.22 5.15 -5.87
C VAL A 77 7.04 5.72 -4.48
N VAL A 78 7.11 4.86 -3.47
CA VAL A 78 6.85 5.21 -2.08
C VAL A 78 8.06 4.86 -1.23
N GLN A 79 8.38 5.73 -0.29
CA GLN A 79 9.41 5.50 0.72
C GLN A 79 8.74 5.39 2.08
N ILE A 80 9.12 4.38 2.84
CA ILE A 80 8.71 4.19 4.22
C ILE A 80 9.90 4.46 5.12
N GLN A 81 9.67 5.21 6.19
CA GLN A 81 10.65 5.42 7.26
C GLN A 81 10.09 4.90 8.56
N ILE A 82 10.86 4.11 9.28
CA ILE A 82 10.47 3.57 10.56
C ILE A 82 11.54 3.92 11.59
N HIS A 83 11.09 4.47 12.70
CA HIS A 83 11.95 4.87 13.82
C HIS A 83 11.73 3.92 14.98
N ASN A 84 12.79 3.65 15.75
CA ASN A 84 12.62 2.95 17.02
C ASN A 84 12.02 3.90 18.06
N SER A 85 11.68 3.39 19.24
CA SER A 85 10.90 4.14 20.23
C SER A 85 11.56 5.43 20.70
N ASP A 86 12.88 5.51 20.75
CA ASP A 86 13.60 6.72 21.16
C ASP A 86 14.11 7.54 19.97
N HIS A 87 13.78 7.13 18.75
CA HIS A 87 14.18 7.79 17.50
C HIS A 87 15.70 7.84 17.28
N SER A 88 16.43 6.97 17.93
CA SER A 88 17.89 6.90 17.75
C SER A 88 18.30 6.15 16.48
N GLN A 89 17.39 5.34 15.93
CA GLN A 89 17.61 4.56 14.72
C GLN A 89 16.45 4.73 13.76
N THR A 90 16.76 4.75 12.47
CA THR A 90 15.76 4.86 11.41
C THR A 90 16.06 3.85 10.33
N VAL A 91 15.03 3.17 9.84
CA VAL A 91 15.12 2.26 8.70
C VAL A 91 14.29 2.83 7.58
N ASN A 92 14.89 2.91 6.40
CA ASN A 92 14.22 3.39 5.18
C ASN A 92 14.03 2.24 4.21
N ARG A 93 12.86 2.21 3.59
CA ARG A 93 12.57 1.26 2.50
C ARG A 93 11.81 2.00 1.41
N GLN A 94 12.13 1.66 0.17
CA GLN A 94 11.49 2.26 -0.99
C GLN A 94 11.09 1.17 -1.95
N ASP A 95 9.93 1.28 -2.56
CA ASP A 95 9.47 0.32 -3.54
C ASP A 95 8.49 0.95 -4.51
N VAL A 96 8.22 0.23 -5.58
CA VAL A 96 7.35 0.64 -6.67
C VAL A 96 6.06 -0.16 -6.59
N GLY A 97 4.94 0.50 -6.82
CA GLY A 97 3.65 -0.16 -6.91
C GLY A 97 2.91 0.28 -8.17
N PHE A 98 2.02 -0.57 -8.63
CA PHE A 98 1.16 -0.30 -9.77
C PHE A 98 -0.30 -0.48 -9.38
N GLY A 99 -1.16 0.30 -10.02
CA GLY A 99 -2.59 0.17 -9.83
C GLY A 99 -3.32 0.38 -11.14
N THR A 100 -4.32 -0.44 -11.40
CA THR A 100 -5.19 -0.32 -12.57
C THR A 100 -6.61 -0.06 -12.11
N GLY A 101 -7.18 1.04 -12.59
CA GLY A 101 -8.56 1.40 -12.33
C GLY A 101 -9.41 1.22 -13.58
N VAL A 102 -10.58 0.60 -13.41
CA VAL A 102 -11.55 0.40 -14.49
C VAL A 102 -12.87 1.02 -14.05
N ALA A 103 -13.36 1.99 -14.79
CA ALA A 103 -14.60 2.68 -14.43
C ALA A 103 -15.24 3.33 -15.65
N LYS A 104 -16.53 3.63 -15.54
CA LYS A 104 -17.26 4.30 -16.61
C LYS A 104 -16.84 5.76 -16.77
N THR A 105 -16.48 6.42 -15.68
CA THR A 105 -15.98 7.79 -15.75
C THR A 105 -14.48 7.79 -15.70
N LEU A 106 -13.89 8.74 -16.39
CA LEU A 106 -12.43 8.87 -16.40
C LEU A 106 -11.92 9.26 -15.01
N ALA A 107 -12.65 10.12 -14.31
CA ALA A 107 -12.26 10.55 -12.97
C ALA A 107 -12.17 9.36 -11.99
N ASP A 108 -13.16 8.46 -12.01
CA ASP A 108 -13.16 7.30 -11.13
C ASP A 108 -12.03 6.33 -11.47
N ALA A 109 -11.74 6.16 -12.77
CA ALA A 109 -10.64 5.29 -13.19
C ALA A 109 -9.30 5.84 -12.72
N HIS A 110 -9.07 7.15 -12.82
CA HIS A 110 -7.86 7.78 -12.32
C HIS A 110 -7.74 7.66 -10.80
N GLU A 111 -8.82 7.95 -10.09
CA GLU A 111 -8.81 7.89 -8.63
C GLU A 111 -8.49 6.49 -8.13
N GLY A 112 -9.16 5.47 -8.67
CA GLY A 112 -8.96 4.09 -8.26
C GLY A 112 -7.56 3.59 -8.55
N SER A 113 -7.04 3.89 -9.75
CA SER A 113 -5.72 3.42 -10.14
C SER A 113 -4.61 4.10 -9.34
N ALA A 114 -4.73 5.40 -9.06
CA ALA A 114 -3.74 6.12 -8.27
C ALA A 114 -3.70 5.61 -6.83
N LYS A 115 -4.85 5.42 -6.21
CA LYS A 115 -4.95 4.89 -4.84
C LYS A 115 -4.36 3.49 -4.74
N GLU A 116 -4.69 2.63 -5.71
CA GLU A 116 -4.17 1.27 -5.74
C GLU A 116 -2.66 1.24 -5.91
N ALA A 117 -2.11 2.10 -6.77
CA ALA A 117 -0.67 2.18 -6.99
C ALA A 117 0.07 2.53 -5.69
N VAL A 118 -0.42 3.53 -4.96
CA VAL A 118 0.19 3.93 -3.69
C VAL A 118 0.06 2.81 -2.65
N THR A 119 -1.11 2.21 -2.53
CA THR A 119 -1.34 1.10 -1.60
C THR A 119 -0.41 -0.08 -1.90
N ASP A 120 -0.29 -0.45 -3.18
CA ASP A 120 0.59 -1.54 -3.59
C ASP A 120 2.04 -1.24 -3.25
N ALA A 121 2.48 0.00 -3.48
CA ALA A 121 3.85 0.42 -3.16
C ALA A 121 4.11 0.34 -1.65
N ILE A 122 3.18 0.82 -0.84
CA ILE A 122 3.30 0.77 0.62
C ILE A 122 3.41 -0.69 1.09
N LYS A 123 2.56 -1.55 0.59
CA LYS A 123 2.58 -2.98 0.94
C LYS A 123 3.93 -3.61 0.58
N ARG A 124 4.47 -3.30 -0.58
CA ARG A 124 5.76 -3.83 -1.01
C ARG A 124 6.89 -3.35 -0.12
N CYS A 125 6.84 -2.09 0.31
CA CYS A 125 7.82 -1.58 1.26
C CYS A 125 7.81 -2.38 2.57
N PHE A 126 6.62 -2.66 3.10
CA PHE A 126 6.51 -3.41 4.35
C PHE A 126 6.94 -4.87 4.20
N ARG A 127 6.77 -5.46 3.03
CA ARG A 127 7.23 -6.83 2.77
C ARG A 127 8.73 -6.99 2.97
N SER A 128 9.49 -5.92 2.81
CA SER A 128 10.94 -5.96 3.00
C SER A 128 11.33 -6.21 4.47
N PHE A 129 10.38 -6.14 5.39
CA PHE A 129 10.60 -6.41 6.81
C PHE A 129 10.27 -7.86 7.23
N GLY A 130 10.14 -8.75 6.26
CA GLY A 130 9.95 -10.16 6.56
C GLY A 130 8.58 -10.71 6.20
N ASN A 131 7.83 -9.97 5.43
CA ASN A 131 6.50 -10.37 5.06
C ASN A 131 6.29 -10.29 3.54
#